data_2426d9f93142cd1d1d4f765568342e93
#
_entry.id   2426d9f93142cd1d1d4f765568342e93
#
_cell.length_a   1.000
_cell.length_b   1.000
_cell.length_c   1.000
_cell.angle_alpha   90.00
_cell.angle_beta   90.00
_cell.angle_gamma   90.00
#
_symmetry.space_group_name_H-M   'P 1'
#
loop_
_entity.id
_entity.type
_entity.pdbx_description
1 polymer ?
#
loop_
_entity_poly.entity_id
_entity_poly.type
_entity_poly.pdbx_seq_one_letter_code
_entity_poly.pdbx_strand_id
1 'polypeptide(L)'
;MFNRNRIMKYVIAIGVAMIIVSPAMAQKKSSKPNIILIMADDLGYSDIGAYGSEIKTPNLDKLAAEGIRFKEFYNNSICAPTRASLLTGQYPHLAGIGYFDVNLGLPAYQGYLNKESLTLGEVLKQGGYSTLLSGKWHVGKDSLSWPNQRGFDQFYGITGGASDYYDVKPLPFGNTPYPVTLLKNNVRQYPKDNSYYFTDAIGDNAIQFLDEQNKENKPFFLYVAFTAPHWPLQALPEDIAKYKGRYDIGWDSLRKERIQRQRKLGIIDSNQVIADRDPQVPYWNKLTYDEQQFWKAKMEVYAAMVDRMDQNIGKILMKLKELNKDENTLIIFISDNGAQGGYNSNNLYRKGLVQNTGPIGTAGSFDYQEQSWAYVSNTPLRQYKNNMHEGGFGSPFIAWFPEKIKKGSIVKGTAHLIDLAPTFYELAGVKYPTKFNGINTNALAGKSLLPVLTNQTSIVERGEPIFWERAGNRAVRKGRWKLVSTYPSYKWELYDLETDRGETKDLAEQRTDIVNQLSEEYFKWADKTGVVDYDKIKLAGDTGQIPGDAGTIKK
;
A
#
# COMPACT_ATOMS: atom_id res chain seq x y z
N MET A 1 -80.19 -11.73 79.77
CA MET A 1 -80.75 -12.27 78.53
C MET A 1 -79.92 -11.87 77.36
N PHE A 2 -79.49 -12.85 76.67
CA PHE A 2 -78.86 -12.83 75.33
C PHE A 2 -77.51 -12.16 75.06
N ASN A 3 -76.61 -13.00 74.98
CA ASN A 3 -75.30 -13.08 74.52
C ASN A 3 -75.21 -12.81 73.02
N ARG A 4 -74.19 -12.07 72.53
CA ARG A 4 -73.76 -12.17 71.10
C ARG A 4 -72.25 -11.98 70.98
N ASN A 5 -71.61 -13.09 70.59
CA ASN A 5 -70.23 -13.26 70.26
C ASN A 5 -69.79 -12.37 69.10
N ARG A 6 -68.63 -11.71 69.25
CA ARG A 6 -67.90 -11.14 68.12
C ARG A 6 -66.71 -12.05 67.79
N ILE A 7 -66.79 -12.70 66.65
CA ILE A 7 -65.67 -13.44 66.02
C ILE A 7 -64.85 -12.43 65.21
N MET A 8 -63.62 -12.18 65.64
CA MET A 8 -62.66 -11.37 64.95
C MET A 8 -61.89 -12.23 63.92
N LYS A 9 -62.11 -12.00 62.62
CA LYS A 9 -61.37 -12.68 61.52
C LYS A 9 -60.07 -11.93 61.27
N TYR A 10 -58.91 -12.57 61.52
CA TYR A 10 -57.61 -12.13 61.07
C TYR A 10 -57.46 -12.50 59.61
N VAL A 11 -57.30 -11.51 58.72
CA VAL A 11 -56.92 -11.66 57.34
C VAL A 11 -55.42 -11.55 57.31
N ILE A 12 -54.72 -12.67 57.04
CA ILE A 12 -53.29 -12.71 56.77
C ILE A 12 -53.09 -12.34 55.31
N ALA A 13 -52.56 -11.14 55.02
CA ALA A 13 -52.13 -10.73 53.68
C ALA A 13 -50.73 -11.25 53.45
N ILE A 14 -50.57 -12.32 52.63
CA ILE A 14 -49.30 -12.79 52.15
C ILE A 14 -48.92 -11.90 50.96
N GLY A 15 -48.00 -10.95 51.19
CA GLY A 15 -47.37 -10.14 50.13
C GLY A 15 -46.33 -10.99 49.40
N VAL A 16 -46.65 -11.45 48.18
CA VAL A 16 -45.69 -12.04 47.27
C VAL A 16 -44.84 -10.91 46.66
N ALA A 17 -43.63 -10.69 47.15
CA ALA A 17 -42.66 -9.80 46.54
C ALA A 17 -42.12 -10.48 45.25
N MET A 18 -42.63 -10.09 44.06
CA MET A 18 -42.00 -10.42 42.77
C MET A 18 -40.67 -9.68 42.70
N ILE A 19 -39.57 -10.37 42.93
CA ILE A 19 -38.22 -9.89 42.57
C ILE A 19 -38.14 -9.94 41.02
N ILE A 20 -38.35 -8.78 40.39
CA ILE A 20 -38.03 -8.60 38.96
C ILE A 20 -36.52 -8.62 38.86
N VAL A 21 -35.94 -9.79 38.57
CA VAL A 21 -34.56 -9.93 38.12
C VAL A 21 -34.52 -9.39 36.70
N SER A 22 -34.29 -8.09 36.54
CA SER A 22 -33.91 -7.52 35.26
C SER A 22 -32.59 -8.19 34.86
N PRO A 23 -32.52 -8.88 33.70
CA PRO A 23 -31.23 -9.31 33.20
C PRO A 23 -30.43 -8.01 32.97
N ALA A 24 -29.43 -7.75 33.79
CA ALA A 24 -28.41 -6.78 33.51
C ALA A 24 -27.77 -7.25 32.17
N MET A 25 -28.22 -6.69 31.07
CA MET A 25 -27.46 -6.78 29.83
C MET A 25 -26.10 -6.19 30.14
N ALA A 26 -25.16 -7.05 30.48
CA ALA A 26 -23.76 -6.66 30.56
C ALA A 26 -23.44 -6.03 29.18
N GLN A 27 -23.39 -4.70 29.17
CA GLN A 27 -22.99 -3.94 27.99
C GLN A 27 -21.60 -4.47 27.64
N LYS A 28 -21.55 -5.34 26.61
CA LYS A 28 -20.31 -5.98 26.14
C LYS A 28 -19.39 -4.81 25.81
N LYS A 29 -18.42 -4.53 26.70
CA LYS A 29 -17.45 -3.45 26.51
C LYS A 29 -16.89 -3.70 25.12
N SER A 30 -17.19 -2.82 24.17
CA SER A 30 -16.78 -2.97 22.78
C SER A 30 -15.27 -3.27 22.77
N SER A 31 -14.89 -4.46 22.41
CA SER A 31 -13.48 -4.81 22.30
C SER A 31 -12.88 -3.95 21.20
N LYS A 32 -11.67 -3.41 21.42
CA LYS A 32 -10.95 -2.68 20.37
C LYS A 32 -10.91 -3.52 19.09
N PRO A 33 -11.20 -2.96 17.91
CA PRO A 33 -11.18 -3.73 16.67
C PRO A 33 -9.76 -4.18 16.31
N ASN A 34 -9.64 -5.31 15.66
CA ASN A 34 -8.41 -5.72 15.03
C ASN A 34 -8.18 -4.92 13.74
N ILE A 35 -6.94 -4.84 13.30
CA ILE A 35 -6.55 -4.13 12.09
C ILE A 35 -5.65 -5.03 11.26
N ILE A 36 -6.03 -5.25 10.00
CA ILE A 36 -5.19 -5.91 9.00
C ILE A 36 -4.94 -4.94 7.87
N LEU A 37 -3.67 -4.67 7.60
CA LEU A 37 -3.22 -3.90 6.45
C LEU A 37 -2.53 -4.84 5.47
N ILE A 38 -3.05 -4.97 4.27
CA ILE A 38 -2.50 -5.79 3.18
C ILE A 38 -1.93 -4.86 2.13
N MET A 39 -0.68 -5.05 1.76
CA MET A 39 -0.02 -4.28 0.72
C MET A 39 0.57 -5.19 -0.34
N ALA A 40 0.24 -4.92 -1.60
CA ALA A 40 0.93 -5.44 -2.77
C ALA A 40 2.14 -4.58 -3.14
N ASP A 41 3.09 -5.13 -3.89
CA ASP A 41 4.32 -4.47 -4.33
C ASP A 41 4.33 -4.38 -5.86
N ASP A 42 4.39 -3.16 -6.42
CA ASP A 42 4.34 -2.87 -7.85
C ASP A 42 3.02 -3.27 -8.56
N LEU A 43 1.92 -3.39 -7.84
CA LEU A 43 0.61 -3.69 -8.42
C LEU A 43 0.01 -2.42 -9.07
N GLY A 44 -0.33 -2.50 -10.34
CA GLY A 44 -0.97 -1.39 -11.04
C GLY A 44 -2.39 -1.09 -10.58
N TYR A 45 -2.84 0.14 -10.82
CA TYR A 45 -4.16 0.64 -10.42
C TYR A 45 -5.33 -0.25 -10.85
N SER A 46 -5.22 -0.90 -12.02
CA SER A 46 -6.28 -1.72 -12.60
C SER A 46 -6.03 -3.23 -12.54
N ASP A 47 -5.09 -3.74 -11.75
CA ASP A 47 -4.67 -5.15 -11.80
C ASP A 47 -5.51 -6.10 -10.91
N ILE A 48 -6.56 -5.61 -10.26
CA ILE A 48 -7.53 -6.45 -9.54
C ILE A 48 -8.93 -6.32 -10.15
N GLY A 49 -9.75 -7.36 -10.06
CA GLY A 49 -11.08 -7.41 -10.67
C GLY A 49 -11.98 -6.24 -10.26
N ALA A 50 -11.96 -5.87 -8.98
CA ALA A 50 -12.69 -4.72 -8.43
C ALA A 50 -12.31 -3.37 -9.06
N TYR A 51 -11.16 -3.29 -9.77
CA TYR A 51 -10.68 -2.12 -10.50
C TYR A 51 -10.58 -2.36 -12.01
N GLY A 52 -11.22 -3.42 -12.52
CA GLY A 52 -11.42 -3.66 -13.95
C GLY A 52 -10.47 -4.65 -14.60
N SER A 53 -9.66 -5.38 -13.83
CA SER A 53 -8.79 -6.44 -14.35
C SER A 53 -9.55 -7.65 -14.88
N GLU A 54 -8.90 -8.40 -15.74
CA GLU A 54 -9.22 -9.77 -16.12
C GLU A 54 -8.55 -10.81 -15.22
N ILE A 55 -7.60 -10.38 -14.39
CA ILE A 55 -6.91 -11.25 -13.43
C ILE A 55 -7.90 -11.68 -12.36
N LYS A 56 -7.86 -12.95 -12.00
CA LYS A 56 -8.77 -13.52 -11.00
C LYS A 56 -8.34 -13.13 -9.58
N THR A 57 -9.14 -12.26 -8.95
CA THR A 57 -8.92 -11.82 -7.55
C THR A 57 -10.21 -11.92 -6.73
N PRO A 58 -10.84 -13.13 -6.64
CA PRO A 58 -12.17 -13.27 -6.06
C PRO A 58 -12.25 -12.85 -4.59
N ASN A 59 -11.17 -12.95 -3.82
CA ASN A 59 -11.14 -12.57 -2.42
C ASN A 59 -11.10 -11.04 -2.26
N LEU A 60 -10.26 -10.36 -3.02
CA LEU A 60 -10.22 -8.89 -3.08
C LEU A 60 -11.50 -8.32 -3.66
N ASP A 61 -12.06 -8.94 -4.69
CA ASP A 61 -13.33 -8.53 -5.29
C ASP A 61 -14.49 -8.63 -4.31
N LYS A 62 -14.50 -9.68 -3.48
CA LYS A 62 -15.46 -9.83 -2.38
C LYS A 62 -15.29 -8.74 -1.32
N LEU A 63 -14.06 -8.48 -0.86
CA LEU A 63 -13.80 -7.39 0.09
C LEU A 63 -14.27 -6.05 -0.47
N ALA A 64 -14.05 -5.78 -1.77
CA ALA A 64 -14.51 -4.56 -2.43
C ALA A 64 -16.03 -4.46 -2.55
N ALA A 65 -16.71 -5.58 -2.84
CA ALA A 65 -18.17 -5.64 -2.96
C ALA A 65 -18.87 -5.49 -1.61
N GLU A 66 -18.27 -6.01 -0.54
CA GLU A 66 -18.79 -5.95 0.83
C GLU A 66 -18.25 -4.76 1.64
N GLY A 67 -17.26 -4.06 1.10
CA GLY A 67 -16.60 -2.91 1.70
C GLY A 67 -16.76 -1.63 0.90
N ILE A 68 -15.74 -0.79 0.94
CA ILE A 68 -15.65 0.45 0.16
C ILE A 68 -14.38 0.47 -0.69
N ARG A 69 -14.46 1.19 -1.81
CA ARG A 69 -13.33 1.49 -2.70
C ARG A 69 -13.12 2.99 -2.79
N PHE A 70 -11.87 3.43 -2.95
CA PHE A 70 -11.56 4.82 -3.25
C PHE A 70 -11.22 4.97 -4.73
N LYS A 71 -11.73 6.01 -5.38
CA LYS A 71 -11.29 6.36 -6.74
C LYS A 71 -9.89 6.97 -6.73
N GLU A 72 -9.56 7.71 -5.68
CA GLU A 72 -8.36 8.53 -5.58
C GLU A 72 -7.66 8.28 -4.24
N PHE A 73 -6.89 7.21 -4.21
CA PHE A 73 -5.97 6.93 -3.13
C PHE A 73 -4.54 6.97 -3.65
N TYR A 74 -3.68 7.68 -2.93
CA TYR A 74 -2.32 7.93 -3.34
C TYR A 74 -1.31 7.40 -2.34
N ASN A 75 -0.19 6.91 -2.88
CA ASN A 75 1.01 6.57 -2.12
C ASN A 75 2.19 7.44 -2.62
N ASN A 76 3.43 7.07 -2.31
CA ASN A 76 4.59 7.61 -3.00
C ASN A 76 4.87 6.77 -4.26
N SER A 77 5.64 7.32 -5.19
CA SER A 77 5.87 6.66 -6.49
C SER A 77 6.90 5.53 -6.45
N ILE A 78 7.36 5.12 -5.24
CA ILE A 78 8.37 4.08 -5.04
C ILE A 78 8.29 3.45 -3.64
N CYS A 79 8.69 2.18 -3.55
CA CYS A 79 8.45 1.29 -2.40
C CYS A 79 9.02 1.77 -1.05
N ALA A 80 10.32 2.05 -0.90
CA ALA A 80 10.90 2.41 0.41
C ALA A 80 10.31 3.73 0.97
N PRO A 81 10.23 4.83 0.23
CA PRO A 81 9.50 6.04 0.65
C PRO A 81 8.03 5.80 0.98
N THR A 82 7.32 4.97 0.21
CA THR A 82 5.93 4.60 0.52
C THR A 82 5.82 3.90 1.86
N ARG A 83 6.66 2.88 2.10
CA ARG A 83 6.64 2.11 3.34
C ARG A 83 7.04 2.97 4.54
N ALA A 84 7.98 3.89 4.39
CA ALA A 84 8.31 4.88 5.41
C ALA A 84 7.11 5.75 5.77
N SER A 85 6.44 6.33 4.77
CA SER A 85 5.27 7.18 4.98
C SER A 85 4.08 6.42 5.57
N LEU A 86 3.82 5.19 5.10
CA LEU A 86 2.76 4.33 5.62
C LEU A 86 2.96 4.02 7.10
N LEU A 87 4.16 3.57 7.44
CA LEU A 87 4.47 3.13 8.79
C LEU A 87 4.49 4.27 9.81
N THR A 88 4.76 5.49 9.37
CA THR A 88 4.95 6.64 10.28
C THR A 88 3.86 7.70 10.21
N GLY A 89 3.02 7.70 9.17
CA GLY A 89 2.05 8.77 8.92
C GLY A 89 2.69 10.11 8.54
N GLN A 90 3.93 10.07 8.02
CA GLN A 90 4.72 11.25 7.68
C GLN A 90 5.22 11.22 6.24
N TYR A 91 5.69 12.35 5.73
CA TYR A 91 6.42 12.38 4.46
C TYR A 91 7.75 11.64 4.59
N PRO A 92 8.22 10.95 3.54
CA PRO A 92 9.37 10.03 3.63
C PRO A 92 10.67 10.73 4.01
N HIS A 93 10.85 12.00 3.62
CA HIS A 93 12.01 12.82 4.00
C HIS A 93 12.07 13.06 5.52
N LEU A 94 10.94 13.37 6.15
CA LEU A 94 10.85 13.52 7.61
C LEU A 94 11.14 12.20 8.34
N ALA A 95 10.81 11.07 7.71
CA ALA A 95 11.07 9.75 8.26
C ALA A 95 12.51 9.23 7.99
N GLY A 96 13.31 9.97 7.19
CA GLY A 96 14.69 9.62 6.88
C GLY A 96 14.91 8.79 5.60
N ILE A 97 13.85 8.58 4.80
CA ILE A 97 13.88 7.77 3.56
C ILE A 97 13.38 8.59 2.37
N GLY A 98 13.93 9.79 2.16
CA GLY A 98 13.55 10.66 1.07
C GLY A 98 13.96 10.16 -0.31
N TYR A 99 14.97 9.27 -0.41
CA TYR A 99 15.39 8.73 -1.70
C TYR A 99 15.13 7.23 -1.83
N PHE A 100 15.87 6.42 -1.09
CA PHE A 100 15.79 4.97 -1.07
C PHE A 100 16.38 4.42 0.23
N ASP A 101 16.59 3.12 0.36
CA ASP A 101 17.21 2.47 1.52
C ASP A 101 18.76 2.57 1.50
N VAL A 102 19.27 3.74 1.13
CA VAL A 102 20.71 4.08 1.06
C VAL A 102 20.97 5.29 1.94
N ASN A 103 22.01 5.20 2.78
CA ASN A 103 22.46 6.32 3.59
C ASN A 103 23.32 7.27 2.75
N LEU A 104 22.85 8.49 2.56
CA LEU A 104 23.53 9.55 1.81
C LEU A 104 24.08 10.65 2.72
N GLY A 105 24.18 10.41 4.03
CA GLY A 105 24.82 11.32 4.99
C GLY A 105 23.96 12.49 5.49
N LEU A 106 22.68 12.59 5.09
CA LEU A 106 21.75 13.62 5.58
C LEU A 106 20.55 12.99 6.30
N PRO A 107 19.96 13.67 7.32
CA PRO A 107 18.84 13.14 8.09
C PRO A 107 17.65 12.71 7.24
N ALA A 108 17.28 13.48 6.20
CA ALA A 108 16.20 13.14 5.29
C ALA A 108 16.52 11.97 4.33
N TYR A 109 17.79 11.55 4.25
CA TYR A 109 18.33 10.58 3.30
C TYR A 109 19.22 9.53 3.97
N GLN A 110 18.93 9.15 5.21
CA GLN A 110 19.74 8.17 5.95
C GLN A 110 19.45 6.71 5.56
N GLY A 111 18.37 6.46 4.80
CA GLY A 111 18.05 5.14 4.26
C GLY A 111 17.42 4.16 5.26
N TYR A 112 17.07 4.61 6.46
CA TYR A 112 16.33 3.88 7.48
C TYR A 112 15.45 4.84 8.29
N LEU A 113 14.41 4.31 8.96
CA LEU A 113 13.51 5.15 9.76
C LEU A 113 14.25 5.78 10.94
N ASN A 114 14.16 7.10 11.07
CA ASN A 114 14.70 7.83 12.22
C ASN A 114 13.87 7.56 13.50
N LYS A 115 14.38 8.01 14.65
CA LYS A 115 13.74 7.78 15.96
C LYS A 115 12.65 8.79 16.28
N GLU A 116 12.61 9.92 15.60
CA GLU A 116 11.60 10.97 15.72
C GLU A 116 10.28 10.56 15.03
N SER A 117 10.32 9.58 14.12
CA SER A 117 9.19 9.07 13.36
C SER A 117 8.78 7.69 13.86
N LEU A 118 7.76 7.67 14.72
CA LEU A 118 7.26 6.43 15.29
C LEU A 118 6.49 5.62 14.26
N THR A 119 6.66 4.29 14.32
CA THR A 119 5.94 3.36 13.47
C THR A 119 4.54 3.05 14.00
N LEU A 120 3.68 2.54 13.11
CA LEU A 120 2.40 1.93 13.48
C LEU A 120 2.57 0.88 14.59
N GLY A 121 3.63 0.05 14.51
CA GLY A 121 3.95 -0.94 15.52
C GLY A 121 4.21 -0.31 16.88
N GLU A 122 5.10 0.69 16.96
CA GLU A 122 5.46 1.37 18.21
C GLU A 122 4.25 2.03 18.88
N VAL A 123 3.38 2.71 18.12
CA VAL A 123 2.24 3.44 18.67
C VAL A 123 1.09 2.51 19.03
N LEU A 124 0.73 1.55 18.17
CA LEU A 124 -0.38 0.62 18.46
C LEU A 124 -0.04 -0.31 19.63
N LYS A 125 1.23 -0.71 19.78
CA LYS A 125 1.70 -1.48 20.93
C LYS A 125 1.45 -0.75 22.25
N GLN A 126 1.64 0.57 22.32
CA GLN A 126 1.27 1.38 23.50
C GLN A 126 -0.24 1.33 23.76
N GLY A 127 -1.04 1.16 22.71
CA GLY A 127 -2.49 0.96 22.80
C GLY A 127 -2.92 -0.42 23.25
N GLY A 128 -1.99 -1.32 23.55
CA GLY A 128 -2.27 -2.69 23.99
C GLY A 128 -2.53 -3.66 22.85
N TYR A 129 -2.17 -3.30 21.60
CA TYR A 129 -2.22 -4.20 20.45
C TYR A 129 -1.02 -5.12 20.43
N SER A 130 -1.22 -6.36 20.03
CA SER A 130 -0.14 -7.19 19.52
C SER A 130 0.15 -6.77 18.08
N THR A 131 1.43 -6.62 17.75
CA THR A 131 1.86 -6.02 16.49
C THR A 131 2.66 -7.03 15.67
N LEU A 132 2.13 -7.38 14.49
CA LEU A 132 2.54 -8.50 13.67
C LEU A 132 2.88 -8.03 12.26
N LEU A 133 3.96 -8.52 11.67
CA LEU A 133 4.34 -8.22 10.30
C LEU A 133 4.77 -9.49 9.55
N SER A 134 4.13 -9.77 8.42
CA SER A 134 4.55 -10.83 7.51
C SER A 134 4.82 -10.27 6.12
N GLY A 135 6.08 -10.35 5.64
CA GLY A 135 6.50 -9.92 4.30
C GLY A 135 7.63 -8.90 4.26
N LYS A 136 7.55 -7.95 3.33
CA LYS A 136 8.61 -6.99 3.03
C LYS A 136 8.64 -5.81 4.03
N TRP A 137 9.83 -5.53 4.59
CA TRP A 137 10.09 -4.37 5.45
C TRP A 137 10.55 -3.14 4.67
N HIS A 138 11.74 -3.18 4.09
CA HIS A 138 12.35 -2.19 3.18
C HIS A 138 12.52 -0.76 3.73
N VAL A 139 12.63 -0.59 5.05
CA VAL A 139 12.85 0.71 5.71
C VAL A 139 13.96 0.66 6.78
N GLY A 140 14.96 -0.15 6.52
CA GLY A 140 16.16 -0.32 7.36
C GLY A 140 16.72 -1.74 7.28
N LYS A 141 17.97 -1.87 6.84
CA LYS A 141 18.64 -3.16 6.60
C LYS A 141 19.39 -3.68 7.81
N ASP A 142 19.90 -2.76 8.64
CA ASP A 142 20.71 -3.08 9.80
C ASP A 142 19.86 -3.63 10.95
N SER A 143 20.44 -4.48 11.77
CA SER A 143 19.74 -5.16 12.88
C SER A 143 19.10 -4.19 13.88
N LEU A 144 19.63 -2.99 14.04
CA LEU A 144 19.05 -1.94 14.87
C LEU A 144 17.77 -1.30 14.28
N SER A 145 17.51 -1.54 12.99
CA SER A 145 16.37 -0.98 12.25
C SER A 145 15.34 -2.05 11.83
N TRP A 146 15.51 -3.30 12.27
CA TRP A 146 14.58 -4.38 11.92
C TRP A 146 13.21 -4.22 12.60
N PRO A 147 12.16 -4.86 12.10
CA PRO A 147 10.80 -4.68 12.59
C PRO A 147 10.63 -4.86 14.11
N ASN A 148 11.31 -5.85 14.70
CA ASN A 148 11.20 -6.08 16.15
C ASN A 148 11.78 -4.92 16.97
N GLN A 149 12.76 -4.18 16.47
CA GLN A 149 13.31 -2.96 17.10
C GLN A 149 12.41 -1.73 16.85
N ARG A 150 11.46 -1.85 15.92
CA ARG A 150 10.53 -0.80 15.52
C ARG A 150 9.08 -1.13 15.87
N GLY A 151 8.88 -1.84 16.99
CA GLY A 151 7.61 -2.02 17.66
C GLY A 151 6.78 -3.22 17.20
N PHE A 152 7.27 -4.09 16.32
CA PHE A 152 6.57 -5.33 15.95
C PHE A 152 6.98 -6.46 16.90
N ASP A 153 5.99 -7.13 17.48
CA ASP A 153 6.19 -8.28 18.38
C ASP A 153 6.66 -9.51 17.61
N GLN A 154 6.08 -9.72 16.43
CA GLN A 154 6.44 -10.82 15.55
C GLN A 154 6.71 -10.32 14.12
N PHE A 155 7.71 -10.90 13.49
CA PHE A 155 8.10 -10.63 12.13
C PHE A 155 8.49 -11.90 11.38
N TYR A 156 8.01 -12.05 10.16
CA TYR A 156 8.54 -12.96 9.17
C TYR A 156 8.66 -12.23 7.84
N GLY A 157 9.83 -12.23 7.21
CA GLY A 157 9.98 -11.63 5.90
C GLY A 157 11.37 -11.11 5.59
N ILE A 158 11.46 -10.31 4.53
CA ILE A 158 12.73 -9.74 4.04
C ILE A 158 12.93 -8.30 4.51
N THR A 159 14.18 -7.95 4.79
CA THR A 159 14.56 -6.57 5.13
C THR A 159 14.83 -5.69 3.91
N GLY A 160 15.16 -6.30 2.77
CA GLY A 160 15.43 -5.61 1.49
C GLY A 160 14.19 -5.38 0.62
N GLY A 161 14.42 -4.87 -0.59
CA GLY A 161 13.36 -4.44 -1.51
C GLY A 161 12.84 -5.51 -2.47
N ALA A 162 13.62 -6.57 -2.75
CA ALA A 162 13.27 -7.62 -3.71
C ALA A 162 13.98 -8.93 -3.34
N SER A 163 13.42 -10.05 -3.75
CA SER A 163 14.03 -11.37 -3.61
C SER A 163 13.53 -12.33 -4.68
N ASP A 164 14.26 -13.40 -4.93
CA ASP A 164 13.74 -14.57 -5.62
C ASP A 164 12.57 -15.18 -4.84
N TYR A 165 11.54 -15.67 -5.53
CA TYR A 165 10.33 -16.21 -4.89
C TYR A 165 10.49 -17.67 -4.47
N TYR A 166 11.39 -18.42 -5.12
CA TYR A 166 11.63 -19.82 -4.83
C TYR A 166 12.78 -20.03 -3.84
N ASP A 167 13.71 -19.04 -3.78
CA ASP A 167 14.87 -19.13 -2.89
C ASP A 167 15.30 -17.70 -2.48
N VAL A 168 14.91 -17.31 -1.27
CA VAL A 168 15.20 -15.97 -0.75
C VAL A 168 16.69 -15.82 -0.48
N LYS A 169 17.43 -15.46 -1.51
CA LYS A 169 18.87 -15.18 -1.50
C LYS A 169 19.17 -13.86 -2.17
N PRO A 170 20.38 -13.31 -1.98
CA PRO A 170 20.81 -12.11 -2.70
C PRO A 170 20.64 -12.27 -4.21
N LEU A 171 19.93 -11.31 -4.82
CA LEU A 171 19.72 -11.32 -6.25
C LEU A 171 21.02 -10.96 -6.99
N PRO A 172 21.37 -11.63 -8.08
CA PRO A 172 22.53 -11.27 -8.88
C PRO A 172 22.29 -9.90 -9.52
N PHE A 173 23.11 -8.91 -9.14
CA PHE A 173 23.02 -7.54 -9.64
C PHE A 173 24.41 -7.05 -10.04
N GLY A 174 24.83 -7.37 -11.25
CA GLY A 174 26.20 -7.11 -11.73
C GLY A 174 27.24 -7.80 -10.84
N ASN A 175 28.27 -7.05 -10.49
CA ASN A 175 29.34 -7.54 -9.62
C ASN A 175 29.01 -7.46 -8.11
N THR A 176 27.90 -6.81 -7.74
CA THR A 176 27.50 -6.63 -6.33
C THR A 176 26.09 -7.19 -6.17
N PRO A 177 25.93 -8.36 -5.53
CA PRO A 177 24.60 -8.92 -5.29
C PRO A 177 23.71 -7.95 -4.50
N TYR A 178 22.45 -7.82 -4.91
CA TYR A 178 21.47 -7.03 -4.15
C TYR A 178 21.19 -7.74 -2.81
N PRO A 179 21.53 -7.11 -1.67
CA PRO A 179 21.44 -7.78 -0.40
C PRO A 179 20.00 -8.01 0.03
N VAL A 180 19.69 -9.23 0.40
CA VAL A 180 18.42 -9.58 1.02
C VAL A 180 18.67 -10.47 2.22
N THR A 181 17.92 -10.25 3.30
CA THR A 181 17.96 -11.10 4.49
C THR A 181 16.55 -11.50 4.84
N LEU A 182 16.28 -12.80 4.85
CA LEU A 182 15.04 -13.38 5.35
C LEU A 182 15.17 -13.59 6.86
N LEU A 183 14.19 -13.12 7.61
CA LEU A 183 14.16 -13.22 9.08
C LEU A 183 12.84 -13.82 9.55
N LYS A 184 12.90 -14.57 10.63
CA LYS A 184 11.78 -14.80 11.54
C LYS A 184 12.14 -14.19 12.88
N ASN A 185 11.46 -13.12 13.25
CA ASN A 185 11.87 -12.22 14.32
C ASN A 185 13.31 -11.69 14.06
N ASN A 186 14.24 -11.88 14.97
CA ASN A 186 15.64 -11.46 14.79
C ASN A 186 16.56 -12.59 14.31
N VAL A 187 15.99 -13.73 13.87
CA VAL A 187 16.75 -14.93 13.47
C VAL A 187 16.72 -15.08 11.96
N ARG A 188 17.89 -15.17 11.33
CA ARG A 188 18.00 -15.43 9.88
C ARG A 188 17.38 -16.78 9.53
N GLN A 189 16.63 -16.80 8.43
CA GLN A 189 16.00 -17.98 7.87
C GLN A 189 16.58 -18.30 6.50
N TYR A 190 16.48 -19.57 6.14
CA TYR A 190 16.86 -20.04 4.81
C TYR A 190 15.76 -21.01 4.35
N PRO A 191 15.22 -20.86 3.14
CA PRO A 191 14.30 -21.84 2.57
C PRO A 191 14.92 -23.25 2.61
N LYS A 192 14.13 -24.27 3.00
CA LYS A 192 14.67 -25.60 3.31
C LYS A 192 14.36 -26.64 2.24
N ASP A 193 13.41 -26.36 1.36
CA ASP A 193 12.93 -27.34 0.38
C ASP A 193 12.48 -26.69 -0.93
N ASN A 194 12.35 -27.53 -1.97
CA ASN A 194 11.98 -27.11 -3.31
C ASN A 194 10.48 -26.72 -3.45
N SER A 195 9.67 -26.90 -2.41
CA SER A 195 8.26 -26.49 -2.39
C SER A 195 8.07 -25.05 -1.90
N TYR A 196 9.15 -24.41 -1.46
CA TYR A 196 9.09 -23.05 -0.96
C TYR A 196 8.69 -22.07 -2.05
N TYR A 197 7.68 -21.25 -1.76
CA TYR A 197 7.31 -20.11 -2.57
C TYR A 197 7.00 -18.91 -1.66
N PHE A 198 7.69 -17.80 -1.85
CA PHE A 198 7.72 -16.71 -0.87
C PHE A 198 6.35 -16.07 -0.62
N THR A 199 5.51 -15.94 -1.65
CA THR A 199 4.14 -15.43 -1.49
C THR A 199 3.33 -16.32 -0.53
N ASP A 200 3.47 -17.64 -0.63
CA ASP A 200 2.81 -18.58 0.26
C ASP A 200 3.37 -18.50 1.68
N ALA A 201 4.69 -18.43 1.81
CA ALA A 201 5.34 -18.30 3.09
C ALA A 201 4.92 -17.02 3.86
N ILE A 202 4.67 -15.90 3.14
CA ILE A 202 4.08 -14.69 3.73
C ILE A 202 2.67 -14.98 4.26
N GLY A 203 1.81 -15.61 3.47
CA GLY A 203 0.45 -15.97 3.86
C GLY A 203 0.42 -16.92 5.06
N ASP A 204 1.21 -17.98 5.00
CA ASP A 204 1.26 -19.04 6.04
C ASP A 204 1.78 -18.50 7.38
N ASN A 205 2.82 -17.63 7.37
CA ASN A 205 3.28 -16.97 8.61
C ASN A 205 2.27 -15.96 9.15
N ALA A 206 1.54 -15.23 8.29
CA ALA A 206 0.44 -14.37 8.73
C ALA A 206 -0.64 -15.20 9.47
N ILE A 207 -1.01 -16.37 8.94
CA ILE A 207 -1.95 -17.31 9.56
C ILE A 207 -1.39 -17.83 10.89
N GLN A 208 -0.13 -18.25 10.92
CA GLN A 208 0.52 -18.69 12.15
C GLN A 208 0.46 -17.61 13.25
N PHE A 209 0.75 -16.36 12.88
CA PHE A 209 0.68 -15.24 13.82
C PHE A 209 -0.73 -15.01 14.37
N LEU A 210 -1.77 -15.18 13.53
CA LEU A 210 -3.17 -15.10 13.98
C LEU A 210 -3.52 -16.22 14.97
N ASP A 211 -3.06 -17.44 14.73
CA ASP A 211 -3.27 -18.58 15.65
C ASP A 211 -2.56 -18.37 17.00
N GLU A 212 -1.33 -17.89 16.97
CA GLU A 212 -0.57 -17.58 18.18
C GLU A 212 -1.23 -16.43 18.96
N GLN A 213 -1.63 -15.35 18.25
CA GLN A 213 -2.29 -14.19 18.82
C GLN A 213 -3.66 -14.51 19.44
N ASN A 214 -4.40 -15.45 18.90
CA ASN A 214 -5.71 -15.81 19.42
C ASN A 214 -5.65 -16.31 20.89
N LYS A 215 -4.49 -16.83 21.32
CA LYS A 215 -4.25 -17.29 22.69
C LYS A 215 -4.11 -16.13 23.71
N GLU A 216 -3.76 -14.92 23.23
CA GLU A 216 -3.47 -13.76 24.11
C GLU A 216 -4.69 -12.92 24.46
N ASN A 217 -5.82 -13.09 23.77
CA ASN A 217 -7.06 -12.31 23.93
C ASN A 217 -6.87 -10.78 23.90
N LYS A 218 -5.91 -10.29 23.07
CA LYS A 218 -5.65 -8.88 22.81
C LYS A 218 -6.10 -8.51 21.40
N PRO A 219 -6.42 -7.25 21.10
CA PRO A 219 -6.54 -6.79 19.73
C PRO A 219 -5.17 -6.88 19.03
N PHE A 220 -5.17 -7.06 17.71
CA PHE A 220 -3.94 -7.12 16.93
C PHE A 220 -3.93 -6.14 15.77
N PHE A 221 -2.72 -5.72 15.41
CA PHE A 221 -2.38 -5.09 14.16
C PHE A 221 -1.51 -6.04 13.36
N LEU A 222 -1.99 -6.50 12.22
CA LEU A 222 -1.26 -7.36 11.30
C LEU A 222 -0.99 -6.61 9.99
N TYR A 223 0.29 -6.39 9.68
CA TYR A 223 0.73 -5.88 8.38
C TYR A 223 1.19 -7.05 7.52
N VAL A 224 0.45 -7.35 6.44
CA VAL A 224 0.79 -8.35 5.43
C VAL A 224 1.35 -7.62 4.23
N ALA A 225 2.65 -7.64 4.07
CA ALA A 225 3.38 -6.89 3.05
C ALA A 225 3.90 -7.86 1.96
N PHE A 226 3.03 -8.24 1.03
CA PHE A 226 3.45 -9.10 -0.08
C PHE A 226 4.54 -8.44 -0.92
N THR A 227 5.45 -9.27 -1.46
CA THR A 227 6.37 -8.85 -2.50
C THR A 227 5.76 -9.01 -3.89
N ALA A 228 4.71 -9.81 -4.05
CA ALA A 228 3.99 -9.98 -5.30
C ALA A 228 3.19 -8.70 -5.66
N PRO A 229 3.13 -8.34 -6.96
CA PRO A 229 3.78 -8.96 -8.12
C PRO A 229 5.11 -8.30 -8.55
N HIS A 230 5.91 -7.74 -7.61
CA HIS A 230 7.24 -7.16 -7.91
C HIS A 230 8.16 -8.18 -8.60
N TRP A 231 9.06 -7.71 -9.47
CA TRP A 231 10.06 -8.57 -10.09
C TRP A 231 10.99 -9.25 -9.05
N PRO A 232 11.57 -10.42 -9.40
CA PRO A 232 11.51 -11.16 -10.65
C PRO A 232 10.14 -11.77 -10.91
N LEU A 233 9.72 -11.82 -12.20
CA LEU A 233 8.48 -12.48 -12.59
C LEU A 233 8.66 -14.00 -12.46
N GLN A 234 8.16 -14.53 -11.36
CA GLN A 234 8.26 -15.94 -10.98
C GLN A 234 6.93 -16.39 -10.38
N ALA A 235 6.33 -17.47 -10.90
CA ALA A 235 5.06 -17.98 -10.43
C ALA A 235 4.99 -19.50 -10.55
N LEU A 236 4.12 -20.11 -9.76
CA LEU A 236 3.92 -21.55 -9.81
C LEU A 236 3.30 -21.98 -11.16
N PRO A 237 3.75 -23.09 -11.76
CA PRO A 237 3.30 -23.53 -13.08
C PRO A 237 1.78 -23.68 -13.20
N GLU A 238 1.12 -24.18 -12.15
CA GLU A 238 -0.32 -24.36 -12.08
C GLU A 238 -1.08 -23.03 -12.12
N ASP A 239 -0.52 -21.95 -11.58
CA ASP A 239 -1.11 -20.62 -11.63
C ASP A 239 -0.88 -19.97 -13.00
N ILE A 240 0.31 -20.13 -13.61
CA ILE A 240 0.60 -19.67 -14.96
C ILE A 240 -0.35 -20.30 -15.98
N ALA A 241 -0.61 -21.62 -15.84
CA ALA A 241 -1.48 -22.36 -16.75
C ALA A 241 -2.90 -21.79 -16.84
N LYS A 242 -3.41 -21.14 -15.78
CA LYS A 242 -4.73 -20.49 -15.76
C LYS A 242 -4.84 -19.31 -16.72
N TYR A 243 -3.72 -18.70 -17.11
CA TYR A 243 -3.66 -17.48 -17.92
C TYR A 243 -3.15 -17.72 -19.34
N LYS A 244 -2.80 -18.96 -19.67
CA LYS A 244 -2.29 -19.30 -21.01
C LYS A 244 -3.25 -18.87 -22.09
N GLY A 245 -2.73 -18.07 -23.06
CA GLY A 245 -3.51 -17.52 -24.16
C GLY A 245 -4.40 -16.32 -23.80
N ARG A 246 -4.52 -15.92 -22.53
CA ARG A 246 -5.38 -14.79 -22.13
C ARG A 246 -4.90 -13.45 -22.72
N TYR A 247 -3.62 -13.35 -23.00
CA TYR A 247 -2.97 -12.12 -23.44
C TYR A 247 -2.66 -12.08 -24.94
N ASP A 248 -3.25 -13.00 -25.72
CA ASP A 248 -3.15 -13.04 -27.20
C ASP A 248 -3.69 -11.78 -27.85
N ILE A 249 -4.66 -11.12 -27.24
CA ILE A 249 -5.27 -9.87 -27.71
C ILE A 249 -4.34 -8.65 -27.63
N GLY A 250 -3.23 -8.78 -26.89
CA GLY A 250 -2.25 -7.72 -26.68
C GLY A 250 -2.71 -6.55 -25.83
N TRP A 251 -1.75 -5.69 -25.51
CA TRP A 251 -1.98 -4.57 -24.56
C TRP A 251 -2.93 -3.49 -25.07
N ASP A 252 -2.95 -3.18 -26.37
CA ASP A 252 -3.83 -2.14 -26.91
C ASP A 252 -5.32 -2.52 -26.76
N SER A 253 -5.67 -3.79 -27.01
CA SER A 253 -7.04 -4.30 -26.85
C SER A 253 -7.40 -4.48 -25.39
N LEU A 254 -6.47 -5.03 -24.59
CA LEU A 254 -6.69 -5.28 -23.17
C LEU A 254 -6.94 -3.98 -22.38
N ARG A 255 -6.17 -2.91 -22.69
CA ARG A 255 -6.40 -1.59 -22.08
C ARG A 255 -7.83 -1.07 -22.37
N LYS A 256 -8.32 -1.22 -23.60
CA LYS A 256 -9.69 -0.85 -23.97
C LYS A 256 -10.72 -1.64 -23.16
N GLU A 257 -10.53 -2.95 -23.02
CA GLU A 257 -11.40 -3.79 -22.20
C GLU A 257 -11.41 -3.34 -20.73
N ARG A 258 -10.24 -3.04 -20.14
CA ARG A 258 -10.13 -2.55 -18.76
C ARG A 258 -10.87 -1.23 -18.56
N ILE A 259 -10.74 -0.27 -19.49
CA ILE A 259 -11.50 1.00 -19.48
C ILE A 259 -13.01 0.75 -19.47
N GLN A 260 -13.49 -0.16 -20.33
CA GLN A 260 -14.91 -0.49 -20.38
C GLN A 260 -15.41 -1.12 -19.06
N ARG A 261 -14.62 -2.02 -18.45
CA ARG A 261 -14.95 -2.61 -17.17
C ARG A 261 -14.93 -1.57 -16.04
N GLN A 262 -13.93 -0.69 -16.00
CA GLN A 262 -13.84 0.40 -15.03
C GLN A 262 -15.05 1.35 -15.09
N ARG A 263 -15.54 1.68 -16.30
CA ARG A 263 -16.77 2.45 -16.48
C ARG A 263 -17.99 1.72 -15.91
N LYS A 264 -18.14 0.43 -16.20
CA LYS A 264 -19.23 -0.41 -15.66
C LYS A 264 -19.18 -0.51 -14.13
N LEU A 265 -17.98 -0.56 -13.55
CA LEU A 265 -17.75 -0.62 -12.11
C LEU A 265 -17.88 0.74 -11.41
N GLY A 266 -18.03 1.84 -12.15
CA GLY A 266 -18.07 3.20 -11.61
C GLY A 266 -16.72 3.70 -11.05
N ILE A 267 -15.62 3.04 -11.39
CA ILE A 267 -14.26 3.46 -11.00
C ILE A 267 -13.85 4.72 -11.76
N ILE A 268 -14.22 4.80 -13.05
CA ILE A 268 -14.08 6.00 -13.86
C ILE A 268 -15.46 6.47 -14.35
N ASP A 269 -15.65 7.77 -14.40
CA ASP A 269 -16.89 8.36 -14.88
C ASP A 269 -16.95 8.28 -16.42
N SER A 270 -18.17 8.28 -16.98
CA SER A 270 -18.38 8.08 -18.43
C SER A 270 -17.68 9.14 -19.29
N ASN A 271 -17.60 10.37 -18.77
CA ASN A 271 -17.00 11.55 -19.41
C ASN A 271 -15.55 11.80 -19.00
N GLN A 272 -14.96 10.94 -18.14
CA GLN A 272 -13.59 11.12 -17.70
C GLN A 272 -12.60 10.97 -18.86
N VAL A 273 -11.71 11.94 -19.00
CA VAL A 273 -10.60 11.90 -19.97
C VAL A 273 -9.61 10.81 -19.53
N ILE A 274 -9.23 9.98 -20.49
CA ILE A 274 -8.30 8.86 -20.31
C ILE A 274 -6.93 9.30 -20.80
N ALA A 275 -5.88 8.93 -20.07
CA ALA A 275 -4.51 9.19 -20.46
C ALA A 275 -4.23 8.73 -21.90
N ASP A 276 -3.56 9.59 -22.64
CA ASP A 276 -3.13 9.31 -24.00
C ASP A 276 -2.31 8.03 -24.07
N ARG A 277 -2.22 7.48 -25.27
CA ARG A 277 -1.36 6.35 -25.52
C ARG A 277 0.10 6.75 -25.27
N ASP A 278 0.81 5.95 -24.49
CA ASP A 278 2.23 6.16 -24.28
C ASP A 278 2.99 5.96 -25.60
N PRO A 279 3.67 6.99 -26.13
CA PRO A 279 4.36 6.91 -27.42
C PRO A 279 5.55 5.93 -27.41
N GLN A 280 6.07 5.58 -26.24
CA GLN A 280 7.18 4.63 -26.08
C GLN A 280 6.71 3.17 -26.11
N VAL A 281 5.41 2.90 -26.00
CA VAL A 281 4.85 1.55 -26.09
C VAL A 281 4.62 1.21 -27.57
N PRO A 282 5.25 0.17 -28.14
CA PRO A 282 5.00 -0.23 -29.52
C PRO A 282 3.55 -0.68 -29.72
N TYR A 283 3.01 -0.55 -30.93
CA TYR A 283 1.71 -1.16 -31.23
C TYR A 283 1.83 -2.67 -31.26
N TRP A 284 0.92 -3.38 -30.58
CA TRP A 284 0.92 -4.85 -30.50
C TRP A 284 0.98 -5.54 -31.87
N ASN A 285 0.19 -5.04 -32.82
CA ASN A 285 0.13 -5.59 -34.18
C ASN A 285 1.35 -5.27 -35.05
N LYS A 286 2.35 -4.55 -34.55
CA LYS A 286 3.61 -4.29 -35.20
C LYS A 286 4.73 -5.20 -34.71
N LEU A 287 4.48 -5.97 -33.67
CA LEU A 287 5.42 -6.96 -33.16
C LEU A 287 5.43 -8.21 -34.02
N THR A 288 6.60 -8.84 -34.10
CA THR A 288 6.75 -10.19 -34.68
C THR A 288 6.02 -11.23 -33.79
N TYR A 289 5.81 -12.41 -34.36
CA TYR A 289 5.20 -13.51 -33.59
C TYR A 289 6.00 -13.84 -32.32
N ASP A 290 7.34 -13.95 -32.44
CA ASP A 290 8.21 -14.31 -31.32
C ASP A 290 8.21 -13.23 -30.21
N GLU A 291 8.20 -11.94 -30.58
CA GLU A 291 8.04 -10.84 -29.64
C GLU A 291 6.70 -10.91 -28.91
N GLN A 292 5.61 -11.20 -29.64
CA GLN A 292 4.30 -11.38 -29.02
C GLN A 292 4.30 -12.55 -28.03
N GLN A 293 4.90 -13.70 -28.37
CA GLN A 293 5.01 -14.84 -27.45
C GLN A 293 5.78 -14.47 -26.18
N PHE A 294 6.91 -13.77 -26.32
CA PHE A 294 7.72 -13.30 -25.21
C PHE A 294 6.92 -12.39 -24.26
N TRP A 295 6.25 -11.39 -24.83
CA TRP A 295 5.44 -10.47 -24.03
C TRP A 295 4.24 -11.13 -23.35
N LYS A 296 3.56 -12.04 -24.03
CA LYS A 296 2.46 -12.82 -23.46
C LYS A 296 2.92 -13.61 -22.24
N ALA A 297 4.03 -14.33 -22.37
CA ALA A 297 4.58 -15.12 -21.27
C ALA A 297 4.85 -14.26 -20.04
N LYS A 298 5.37 -13.04 -20.19
CA LYS A 298 5.56 -12.11 -19.05
C LYS A 298 4.25 -11.79 -18.34
N MET A 299 3.20 -11.45 -19.10
CA MET A 299 1.93 -11.07 -18.48
C MET A 299 1.17 -12.24 -17.88
N GLU A 300 1.30 -13.44 -18.47
CA GLU A 300 0.77 -14.69 -17.91
C GLU A 300 1.37 -14.97 -16.53
N VAL A 301 2.68 -14.80 -16.37
CA VAL A 301 3.38 -14.96 -15.09
C VAL A 301 2.98 -13.86 -14.11
N TYR A 302 2.94 -12.61 -14.53
CA TYR A 302 2.50 -11.50 -13.68
C TYR A 302 1.09 -11.71 -13.13
N ALA A 303 0.16 -12.11 -13.98
CA ALA A 303 -1.21 -12.41 -13.58
C ALA A 303 -1.28 -13.58 -12.59
N ALA A 304 -0.46 -14.62 -12.79
CA ALA A 304 -0.35 -15.74 -11.88
C ALA A 304 0.17 -15.32 -10.49
N MET A 305 1.11 -14.39 -10.43
CA MET A 305 1.60 -13.84 -9.15
C MET A 305 0.51 -13.07 -8.40
N VAL A 306 -0.29 -12.28 -9.10
CA VAL A 306 -1.44 -11.56 -8.51
C VAL A 306 -2.52 -12.54 -8.04
N ASP A 307 -2.85 -13.56 -8.84
CA ASP A 307 -3.80 -14.63 -8.47
C ASP A 307 -3.32 -15.36 -7.20
N ARG A 308 -2.03 -15.73 -7.12
CA ARG A 308 -1.47 -16.42 -5.95
C ARG A 308 -1.51 -15.56 -4.70
N MET A 309 -1.27 -14.26 -4.83
CA MET A 309 -1.43 -13.31 -3.73
C MET A 309 -2.88 -13.29 -3.24
N ASP A 310 -3.87 -13.21 -4.13
CA ASP A 310 -5.28 -13.24 -3.77
C ASP A 310 -5.69 -14.56 -3.10
N GLN A 311 -5.16 -15.71 -3.54
CA GLN A 311 -5.38 -17.01 -2.88
C GLN A 311 -4.88 -16.98 -1.42
N ASN A 312 -3.72 -16.40 -1.16
CA ASN A 312 -3.18 -16.28 0.20
C ASN A 312 -3.98 -15.29 1.05
N ILE A 313 -4.48 -14.20 0.46
CA ILE A 313 -5.46 -13.32 1.12
C ILE A 313 -6.70 -14.12 1.52
N GLY A 314 -7.22 -14.97 0.62
CA GLY A 314 -8.33 -15.86 0.89
C GLY A 314 -8.10 -16.78 2.08
N LYS A 315 -6.90 -17.38 2.20
CA LYS A 315 -6.53 -18.22 3.36
C LYS A 315 -6.54 -17.40 4.68
N ILE A 316 -6.03 -16.16 4.66
CA ILE A 316 -6.04 -15.26 5.83
C ILE A 316 -7.48 -14.93 6.24
N LEU A 317 -8.36 -14.60 5.27
CA LEU A 317 -9.77 -14.33 5.55
C LEU A 317 -10.51 -15.56 6.13
N MET A 318 -10.24 -16.75 5.62
CA MET A 318 -10.78 -17.99 6.16
C MET A 318 -10.32 -18.21 7.61
N LYS A 319 -9.04 -17.97 7.92
CA LYS A 319 -8.51 -18.08 9.28
C LYS A 319 -9.18 -17.09 10.24
N LEU A 320 -9.38 -15.84 9.83
CA LEU A 320 -10.12 -14.86 10.64
C LEU A 320 -11.52 -15.32 11.00
N LYS A 321 -12.23 -15.90 10.02
CA LYS A 321 -13.58 -16.42 10.22
C LYS A 321 -13.57 -17.65 11.16
N GLU A 322 -12.60 -18.57 10.99
CA GLU A 322 -12.40 -19.70 11.90
C GLU A 322 -12.20 -19.24 13.35
N LEU A 323 -11.45 -18.16 13.54
CA LEU A 323 -11.17 -17.57 14.84
C LEU A 323 -12.31 -16.67 15.38
N ASN A 324 -13.39 -16.48 14.62
CA ASN A 324 -14.50 -15.55 14.93
C ASN A 324 -14.01 -14.12 15.19
N LYS A 325 -13.05 -13.65 14.40
CA LYS A 325 -12.46 -12.30 14.51
C LYS A 325 -12.85 -11.38 13.33
N ASP A 326 -13.44 -11.93 12.27
CA ASP A 326 -13.71 -11.23 11.01
C ASP A 326 -14.66 -10.04 11.20
N GLU A 327 -15.72 -10.13 11.98
CA GLU A 327 -16.69 -9.04 12.13
C GLU A 327 -16.08 -7.79 12.79
N ASN A 328 -15.23 -7.96 13.81
CA ASN A 328 -14.55 -6.87 14.51
C ASN A 328 -13.12 -6.65 14.01
N THR A 329 -12.90 -6.74 12.70
CA THR A 329 -11.60 -6.50 12.05
C THR A 329 -11.76 -5.52 10.90
N LEU A 330 -11.01 -4.42 10.94
CA LEU A 330 -10.80 -3.56 9.77
C LEU A 330 -9.71 -4.17 8.88
N ILE A 331 -10.05 -4.45 7.62
CA ILE A 331 -9.09 -4.89 6.60
C ILE A 331 -8.93 -3.79 5.56
N ILE A 332 -7.69 -3.41 5.28
CA ILE A 332 -7.35 -2.46 4.20
C ILE A 332 -6.39 -3.15 3.23
N PHE A 333 -6.67 -3.01 1.93
CA PHE A 333 -5.79 -3.44 0.84
C PHE A 333 -5.36 -2.24 0.01
N ILE A 334 -4.05 -2.13 -0.28
CA ILE A 334 -3.42 -1.11 -1.12
C ILE A 334 -2.25 -1.70 -1.93
N SER A 335 -1.76 -0.95 -2.94
CA SER A 335 -0.44 -1.14 -3.54
C SER A 335 0.55 -0.10 -3.00
N ASP A 336 1.85 -0.36 -3.06
CA ASP A 336 2.86 0.61 -2.58
C ASP A 336 3.22 1.69 -3.62
N ASN A 337 3.08 1.42 -4.89
CA ASN A 337 3.22 2.36 -6.01
C ASN A 337 2.48 1.84 -7.24
N GLY A 338 2.51 2.58 -8.33
CA GLY A 338 2.02 2.09 -9.62
C GLY A 338 2.87 0.95 -10.18
N ALA A 339 2.37 0.31 -11.25
CA ALA A 339 3.02 -0.79 -11.92
C ALA A 339 4.45 -0.46 -12.37
N GLN A 340 5.30 -1.47 -12.43
CA GLN A 340 6.71 -1.34 -12.81
C GLN A 340 6.87 -1.18 -14.33
N GLY A 341 7.02 0.07 -14.78
CA GLY A 341 7.25 0.40 -16.21
C GLY A 341 8.68 0.19 -16.70
N GLY A 342 9.57 -0.26 -15.84
CA GLY A 342 11.00 -0.37 -16.16
C GLY A 342 11.76 0.91 -15.86
N TYR A 343 13.08 0.77 -15.79
CA TYR A 343 13.99 1.90 -15.80
C TYR A 343 14.32 2.19 -17.26
N ASN A 344 13.81 3.28 -17.81
CA ASN A 344 14.05 3.79 -19.16
C ASN A 344 15.16 3.07 -19.92
N SER A 345 14.86 2.31 -21.00
CA SER A 345 15.79 1.70 -21.97
C SER A 345 17.04 0.99 -21.42
N ASN A 346 17.26 1.05 -20.14
CA ASN A 346 18.35 0.45 -19.40
C ASN A 346 17.88 -0.84 -18.73
N ASN A 347 17.24 -1.69 -19.51
CA ASN A 347 16.97 -3.05 -19.13
C ASN A 347 18.23 -3.64 -18.46
N LEU A 348 18.09 -4.15 -17.25
CA LEU A 348 19.20 -4.73 -16.49
C LEU A 348 19.88 -5.85 -17.28
N TYR A 349 19.14 -6.57 -18.13
CA TYR A 349 19.66 -7.55 -19.07
C TYR A 349 20.54 -6.92 -20.15
N ARG A 350 20.11 -5.83 -20.77
CA ARG A 350 20.90 -5.14 -21.82
C ARG A 350 22.22 -4.59 -21.28
N LYS A 351 22.28 -4.34 -19.95
CA LYS A 351 23.52 -3.95 -19.27
C LYS A 351 24.35 -5.13 -18.76
N GLY A 352 23.88 -6.36 -18.97
CA GLY A 352 24.55 -7.56 -18.44
C GLY A 352 24.53 -7.67 -16.90
N LEU A 353 23.70 -6.88 -16.24
CA LEU A 353 23.62 -6.84 -14.77
C LEU A 353 22.85 -8.01 -14.19
N VAL A 354 21.95 -8.60 -14.95
CA VAL A 354 21.17 -9.78 -14.57
C VAL A 354 21.11 -10.74 -15.75
N GLN A 355 21.24 -12.02 -15.51
CA GLN A 355 21.13 -13.07 -16.54
C GLN A 355 19.99 -14.02 -16.19
N ASN A 356 19.11 -14.27 -17.16
CA ASN A 356 18.15 -15.37 -17.05
C ASN A 356 18.89 -16.70 -17.17
N THR A 357 18.70 -17.56 -16.18
CA THR A 357 19.22 -18.94 -16.18
C THR A 357 18.12 -19.96 -16.40
N GLY A 358 16.85 -19.51 -16.56
CA GLY A 358 15.69 -20.35 -16.80
C GLY A 358 14.60 -19.63 -17.63
N PRO A 359 13.57 -20.38 -18.07
CA PRO A 359 12.40 -19.82 -18.72
C PRO A 359 11.67 -18.77 -17.86
N ILE A 360 10.95 -17.85 -18.50
CA ILE A 360 10.13 -16.83 -17.81
C ILE A 360 9.17 -17.53 -16.84
N GLY A 361 9.14 -17.05 -15.59
CA GLY A 361 8.29 -17.57 -14.53
C GLY A 361 8.91 -18.63 -13.64
N THR A 362 10.05 -19.22 -14.00
CA THR A 362 10.74 -20.22 -13.19
C THR A 362 11.79 -19.62 -12.25
N ALA A 363 12.30 -20.42 -11.32
CA ALA A 363 13.49 -20.07 -10.54
C ALA A 363 14.65 -19.76 -11.49
N GLY A 364 15.33 -18.62 -11.31
CA GLY A 364 16.35 -18.16 -12.23
C GLY A 364 15.85 -17.27 -13.38
N SER A 365 14.52 -17.02 -13.47
CA SER A 365 13.97 -15.95 -14.28
C SER A 365 14.08 -14.62 -13.53
N PHE A 366 14.62 -13.57 -14.21
CA PHE A 366 14.75 -12.23 -13.66
C PHE A 366 13.99 -11.18 -14.47
N ASP A 367 12.94 -11.61 -15.15
CA ASP A 367 12.09 -10.73 -15.94
C ASP A 367 11.27 -9.79 -15.07
N TYR A 368 10.79 -8.71 -15.66
CA TYR A 368 9.85 -7.76 -15.06
C TYR A 368 8.81 -7.31 -16.10
N GLN A 369 7.73 -6.69 -15.61
CA GLN A 369 6.56 -6.36 -16.43
C GLN A 369 6.87 -5.43 -17.59
N GLU A 370 7.76 -4.48 -17.40
CA GLU A 370 8.14 -3.43 -18.34
C GLU A 370 6.99 -2.49 -18.76
N GLN A 371 7.34 -1.46 -19.50
CA GLN A 371 6.48 -0.33 -19.81
C GLN A 371 5.20 -0.73 -20.55
N SER A 372 5.30 -1.67 -21.50
CA SER A 372 4.17 -2.05 -22.34
C SER A 372 3.03 -2.68 -21.54
N TRP A 373 3.33 -3.54 -20.58
CA TRP A 373 2.32 -4.12 -19.71
C TRP A 373 1.95 -3.20 -18.54
N ALA A 374 2.90 -2.42 -18.02
CA ALA A 374 2.60 -1.40 -17.02
C ALA A 374 1.61 -0.33 -17.53
N TYR A 375 1.64 -0.02 -18.83
CA TYR A 375 0.66 0.82 -19.52
C TYR A 375 -0.77 0.27 -19.41
N VAL A 376 -0.94 -1.05 -19.42
CA VAL A 376 -2.23 -1.70 -19.17
C VAL A 376 -2.56 -1.71 -17.68
N SER A 377 -1.60 -2.10 -16.85
CA SER A 377 -1.76 -2.25 -15.41
C SER A 377 -2.18 -0.97 -14.71
N ASN A 378 -1.71 0.17 -15.19
CA ASN A 378 -2.08 1.48 -14.64
C ASN A 378 -3.31 2.13 -15.30
N THR A 379 -4.04 1.41 -16.15
CA THR A 379 -5.27 1.93 -16.76
C THR A 379 -6.21 2.54 -15.70
N PRO A 380 -6.74 3.78 -15.86
CA PRO A 380 -6.67 4.68 -17.01
C PRO A 380 -5.53 5.71 -16.92
N LEU A 381 -4.69 5.63 -15.90
CA LEU A 381 -3.75 6.64 -15.45
C LEU A 381 -2.53 6.76 -16.38
N ARG A 382 -1.88 7.92 -16.33
CA ARG A 382 -0.68 8.23 -17.10
C ARG A 382 0.57 7.77 -16.35
N GLN A 383 1.49 7.11 -17.05
CA GLN A 383 2.79 6.67 -16.59
C GLN A 383 2.78 5.61 -15.46
N TYR A 384 3.90 5.45 -14.73
CA TYR A 384 4.24 4.27 -13.94
C TYR A 384 5.07 4.64 -12.73
N LYS A 385 5.41 3.65 -11.89
CA LYS A 385 6.39 3.73 -10.79
C LYS A 385 7.56 4.67 -11.12
N ASN A 386 8.02 5.43 -10.15
CA ASN A 386 9.03 6.49 -10.22
C ASN A 386 8.59 7.81 -10.88
N ASN A 387 7.42 7.87 -11.53
CA ASN A 387 6.91 9.09 -12.14
C ASN A 387 6.00 9.87 -11.19
N MET A 388 5.82 11.16 -11.47
CA MET A 388 4.95 12.06 -10.69
C MET A 388 3.57 12.26 -11.32
N HIS A 389 3.30 11.60 -12.45
CA HIS A 389 1.96 11.53 -13.03
C HIS A 389 1.10 10.49 -12.27
N GLU A 390 -0.21 10.51 -12.51
CA GLU A 390 -1.19 9.72 -11.74
C GLU A 390 -0.84 8.24 -11.62
N GLY A 391 -0.29 7.63 -12.66
CA GLY A 391 0.08 6.21 -12.66
C GLY A 391 1.34 5.88 -11.83
N GLY A 392 2.10 6.87 -11.40
CA GLY A 392 3.25 6.64 -10.53
C GLY A 392 2.85 6.29 -9.11
N PHE A 393 1.78 6.89 -8.59
CA PHE A 393 1.38 6.76 -7.18
C PHE A 393 -0.12 6.52 -6.96
N GLY A 394 -0.95 6.51 -8.00
CA GLY A 394 -2.34 6.08 -7.89
C GLY A 394 -2.43 4.60 -7.57
N SER A 395 -3.14 4.24 -6.51
CA SER A 395 -3.26 2.88 -5.99
C SER A 395 -4.72 2.45 -5.90
N PRO A 396 -5.05 1.17 -6.15
CA PRO A 396 -6.31 0.64 -5.68
C PRO A 396 -6.35 0.72 -4.15
N PHE A 397 -7.54 0.97 -3.61
CA PHE A 397 -7.79 0.97 -2.17
C PHE A 397 -9.12 0.27 -1.88
N ILE A 398 -9.07 -0.73 -1.04
CA ILE A 398 -10.23 -1.41 -0.52
C ILE A 398 -10.20 -1.33 1.01
N ALA A 399 -11.32 -0.98 1.64
CA ALA A 399 -11.48 -1.14 3.08
C ALA A 399 -12.75 -1.95 3.37
N TRP A 400 -12.62 -2.92 4.26
CA TRP A 400 -13.69 -3.80 4.66
C TRP A 400 -13.74 -3.88 6.20
N PHE A 401 -14.91 -3.61 6.76
CA PHE A 401 -15.16 -3.68 8.20
C PHE A 401 -16.67 -3.91 8.41
N PRO A 402 -17.11 -5.17 8.52
CA PRO A 402 -18.55 -5.52 8.49
C PRO A 402 -19.43 -4.76 9.45
N GLU A 403 -18.96 -4.52 10.68
CA GLU A 403 -19.72 -3.79 11.70
C GLU A 403 -19.89 -2.29 11.42
N LYS A 404 -19.04 -1.69 10.58
CA LYS A 404 -18.93 -0.23 10.46
C LYS A 404 -19.10 0.29 9.04
N ILE A 405 -18.69 -0.46 8.02
CA ILE A 405 -18.63 0.02 6.63
C ILE A 405 -19.90 -0.36 5.86
N LYS A 406 -20.46 0.60 5.12
CA LYS A 406 -21.57 0.36 4.19
C LYS A 406 -21.07 -0.35 2.94
N LYS A 407 -21.65 -1.51 2.62
CA LYS A 407 -21.26 -2.36 1.50
C LYS A 407 -21.34 -1.66 0.14
N GLY A 408 -20.35 -1.93 -0.71
CA GLY A 408 -20.33 -1.59 -2.13
C GLY A 408 -20.17 -0.11 -2.45
N SER A 409 -19.81 0.72 -1.47
CA SER A 409 -19.67 2.17 -1.68
C SER A 409 -18.37 2.52 -2.40
N ILE A 410 -18.42 3.59 -3.20
CA ILE A 410 -17.24 4.22 -3.80
C ILE A 410 -17.08 5.61 -3.21
N VAL A 411 -15.94 5.85 -2.58
CA VAL A 411 -15.60 7.11 -1.92
C VAL A 411 -15.01 8.08 -2.94
N LYS A 412 -15.46 9.32 -2.88
CA LYS A 412 -14.92 10.46 -3.63
C LYS A 412 -13.95 11.26 -2.77
N GLY A 413 -13.16 12.07 -3.44
CA GLY A 413 -12.14 12.90 -2.79
C GLY A 413 -10.80 12.19 -2.64
N THR A 414 -9.79 12.97 -2.26
CA THR A 414 -8.39 12.56 -2.30
C THR A 414 -7.91 12.09 -0.95
N ALA A 415 -7.47 10.83 -0.86
CA ALA A 415 -6.79 10.27 0.30
C ALA A 415 -5.34 9.90 -0.04
N HIS A 416 -4.48 9.88 0.97
CA HIS A 416 -3.08 9.53 0.85
C HIS A 416 -2.68 8.53 1.94
N LEU A 417 -1.67 7.70 1.67
CA LEU A 417 -1.24 6.66 2.62
C LEU A 417 -0.81 7.20 3.99
N ILE A 418 -0.37 8.48 4.09
CA ILE A 418 -0.08 9.11 5.40
C ILE A 418 -1.31 9.22 6.30
N ASP A 419 -2.51 9.13 5.73
CA ASP A 419 -3.79 9.23 6.45
C ASP A 419 -4.11 7.93 7.23
N LEU A 420 -3.46 6.82 6.88
CA LEU A 420 -3.73 5.53 7.52
C LEU A 420 -3.26 5.48 8.97
N ALA A 421 -2.11 6.06 9.28
CA ALA A 421 -1.61 6.09 10.65
C ALA A 421 -2.57 6.82 11.62
N PRO A 422 -2.98 8.08 11.40
CA PRO A 422 -3.97 8.72 12.26
C PRO A 422 -5.31 7.98 12.27
N THR A 423 -5.72 7.33 11.16
CA THR A 423 -6.94 6.51 11.10
C THR A 423 -6.87 5.32 12.06
N PHE A 424 -5.76 4.58 12.05
CA PHE A 424 -5.58 3.43 12.93
C PHE A 424 -5.47 3.84 14.39
N TYR A 425 -4.81 4.95 14.69
CA TYR A 425 -4.69 5.46 16.05
C TYR A 425 -6.05 5.90 16.60
N GLU A 426 -6.84 6.62 15.81
CA GLU A 426 -8.21 7.01 16.19
C GLU A 426 -9.10 5.78 16.40
N LEU A 427 -9.08 4.82 15.47
CA LEU A 427 -9.84 3.56 15.57
C LEU A 427 -9.46 2.77 16.82
N ALA A 428 -8.16 2.72 17.13
CA ALA A 428 -7.62 2.02 18.29
C ALA A 428 -7.83 2.78 19.62
N GLY A 429 -8.25 4.05 19.57
CA GLY A 429 -8.34 4.93 20.72
C GLY A 429 -6.97 5.20 21.35
N VAL A 430 -5.93 5.36 20.51
CA VAL A 430 -4.55 5.60 20.95
C VAL A 430 -4.12 7.00 20.52
N LYS A 431 -3.58 7.75 21.47
CA LYS A 431 -3.05 9.08 21.18
C LYS A 431 -1.59 8.97 20.69
N TYR A 432 -1.29 9.61 19.55
CA TYR A 432 0.09 9.72 19.09
C TYR A 432 0.90 10.58 20.07
N PRO A 433 2.04 10.09 20.61
CA PRO A 433 2.78 10.81 21.63
C PRO A 433 3.64 11.93 21.02
N THR A 434 3.78 13.05 21.74
CA THR A 434 4.70 14.13 21.38
C THR A 434 6.14 13.87 21.82
N LYS A 435 6.35 12.85 22.67
CA LYS A 435 7.67 12.40 23.14
C LYS A 435 7.65 10.89 23.37
N PHE A 436 8.70 10.22 22.91
CA PHE A 436 8.87 8.77 23.06
C PHE A 436 10.32 8.44 23.39
N ASN A 437 10.55 7.65 24.45
CA ASN A 437 11.88 7.28 24.93
C ASN A 437 12.83 8.49 25.08
N GLY A 438 12.31 9.63 25.54
CA GLY A 438 13.09 10.85 25.72
C GLY A 438 13.26 11.73 24.46
N ILE A 439 12.85 11.26 23.28
CA ILE A 439 12.99 11.95 21.98
C ILE A 439 11.66 12.63 21.62
N ASN A 440 11.70 13.88 21.16
CA ASN A 440 10.53 14.56 20.62
C ASN A 440 10.14 13.91 19.28
N THR A 441 8.84 13.67 19.08
CA THR A 441 8.35 13.03 17.86
C THR A 441 7.93 14.06 16.83
N ASN A 442 8.12 13.74 15.56
CA ASN A 442 7.59 14.52 14.46
C ASN A 442 6.05 14.44 14.44
N ALA A 443 5.37 15.53 14.13
CA ALA A 443 3.91 15.55 14.01
C ALA A 443 3.44 14.70 12.82
N LEU A 444 2.26 14.07 12.96
CA LEU A 444 1.63 13.38 11.84
C LEU A 444 1.29 14.37 10.71
N ALA A 445 1.49 13.95 9.47
CA ALA A 445 1.18 14.75 8.27
C ALA A 445 -0.21 14.42 7.69
N GLY A 446 -0.74 13.23 8.00
CA GLY A 446 -2.03 12.76 7.49
C GLY A 446 -3.23 13.18 8.34
N LYS A 447 -4.41 12.97 7.78
CA LYS A 447 -5.72 13.14 8.44
C LYS A 447 -6.45 11.79 8.52
N SER A 448 -7.17 11.57 9.62
CA SER A 448 -7.92 10.33 9.78
C SER A 448 -9.02 10.18 8.71
N LEU A 449 -9.11 8.99 8.13
CA LEU A 449 -10.18 8.56 7.24
C LEU A 449 -11.33 7.89 8.00
N LEU A 450 -11.28 7.81 9.32
CA LEU A 450 -12.28 7.11 10.12
C LEU A 450 -13.71 7.63 9.88
N PRO A 451 -13.96 8.94 9.72
CA PRO A 451 -15.31 9.44 9.39
C PRO A 451 -15.88 8.85 8.09
N VAL A 452 -15.03 8.68 7.07
CA VAL A 452 -15.44 8.04 5.80
C VAL A 452 -15.62 6.53 5.98
N LEU A 453 -14.72 5.88 6.69
CA LEU A 453 -14.78 4.44 6.95
C LEU A 453 -15.99 4.04 7.82
N THR A 454 -16.50 4.96 8.63
CA THR A 454 -17.68 4.73 9.50
C THR A 454 -18.97 5.37 8.97
N ASN A 455 -18.99 5.74 7.67
CA ASN A 455 -20.15 6.34 6.99
C ASN A 455 -20.68 7.65 7.60
N GLN A 456 -19.87 8.39 8.33
CA GLN A 456 -20.23 9.73 8.81
C GLN A 456 -20.19 10.75 7.65
N THR A 457 -19.35 10.51 6.67
CA THR A 457 -19.29 11.24 5.40
C THR A 457 -18.99 10.28 4.23
N SER A 458 -19.38 10.66 3.02
CA SER A 458 -19.09 9.90 1.79
C SER A 458 -17.95 10.49 0.96
N ILE A 459 -17.35 11.58 1.42
CA ILE A 459 -16.32 12.33 0.71
C ILE A 459 -15.14 12.57 1.65
N VAL A 460 -13.93 12.39 1.14
CA VAL A 460 -12.71 12.84 1.82
C VAL A 460 -12.49 14.31 1.50
N GLU A 461 -12.67 15.17 2.49
CA GLU A 461 -12.39 16.59 2.38
C GLU A 461 -10.96 16.89 2.86
N ARG A 462 -10.12 17.30 1.92
CA ARG A 462 -8.74 17.70 2.20
C ARG A 462 -8.50 19.14 1.77
N GLY A 463 -8.36 20.04 2.74
CA GLY A 463 -8.05 21.45 2.49
C GLY A 463 -6.55 21.69 2.20
N GLU A 464 -5.69 20.87 2.79
CA GLU A 464 -4.24 20.98 2.65
C GLU A 464 -3.73 20.24 1.42
N PRO A 465 -2.65 20.75 0.80
CA PRO A 465 -2.00 20.07 -0.31
C PRO A 465 -1.30 18.77 0.11
N ILE A 466 -1.14 17.87 -0.85
CA ILE A 466 -0.28 16.70 -0.78
C ILE A 466 0.94 16.95 -1.66
N PHE A 467 2.11 16.53 -1.20
CA PHE A 467 3.38 16.78 -1.87
C PHE A 467 4.12 15.48 -2.16
N TRP A 468 4.85 15.46 -3.26
CA TRP A 468 5.74 14.37 -3.63
C TRP A 468 7.05 14.90 -4.17
N GLU A 469 8.12 14.22 -3.83
CA GLU A 469 9.43 14.37 -4.45
C GLU A 469 10.05 13.00 -4.67
N ARG A 470 10.66 12.81 -5.81
CA ARG A 470 11.42 11.60 -6.13
C ARG A 470 12.47 11.89 -7.20
N ALA A 471 13.76 11.81 -6.83
CA ALA A 471 14.87 11.95 -7.78
C ALA A 471 14.76 13.21 -8.67
N GLY A 472 14.45 14.36 -8.05
CA GLY A 472 14.26 15.64 -8.74
C GLY A 472 12.87 15.85 -9.36
N ASN A 473 12.07 14.80 -9.50
CA ASN A 473 10.69 14.93 -9.95
C ASN A 473 9.81 15.39 -8.79
N ARG A 474 8.85 16.27 -9.07
CA ARG A 474 8.06 17.00 -8.08
C ARG A 474 6.59 16.95 -8.41
N ALA A 475 5.74 16.87 -7.41
CA ALA A 475 4.31 17.07 -7.59
C ALA A 475 3.65 17.70 -6.36
N VAL A 476 2.59 18.46 -6.61
CA VAL A 476 1.68 19.02 -5.60
C VAL A 476 0.26 18.75 -6.04
N ARG A 477 -0.61 18.28 -5.14
CA ARG A 477 -2.04 18.23 -5.37
C ARG A 477 -2.78 19.02 -4.32
N LYS A 478 -3.65 19.94 -4.76
CA LYS A 478 -4.56 20.70 -3.88
C LYS A 478 -5.95 20.79 -4.51
N GLY A 479 -6.92 20.14 -3.90
CA GLY A 479 -8.26 20.03 -4.47
C GLY A 479 -8.23 19.39 -5.85
N ARG A 480 -8.74 20.10 -6.87
CA ARG A 480 -8.76 19.65 -8.27
C ARG A 480 -7.42 19.81 -9.00
N TRP A 481 -6.57 20.70 -8.51
CA TRP A 481 -5.33 21.07 -9.20
C TRP A 481 -4.18 20.15 -8.84
N LYS A 482 -3.44 19.73 -9.85
CA LYS A 482 -2.18 19.01 -9.71
C LYS A 482 -1.10 19.67 -10.53
N LEU A 483 0.00 20.02 -9.86
CA LEU A 483 1.20 20.59 -10.44
C LEU A 483 2.29 19.53 -10.47
N VAL A 484 2.93 19.31 -11.62
CA VAL A 484 3.99 18.31 -11.83
C VAL A 484 5.21 18.99 -12.45
N SER A 485 6.40 18.57 -12.04
CA SER A 485 7.65 18.98 -12.66
C SER A 485 8.61 17.79 -12.74
N THR A 486 9.19 17.55 -13.91
CA THR A 486 10.07 16.41 -14.14
C THR A 486 11.51 16.84 -14.34
N TYR A 487 12.43 16.06 -13.74
CA TYR A 487 13.86 16.21 -13.96
C TYR A 487 14.25 15.70 -15.38
N PRO A 488 15.18 16.36 -16.10
CA PRO A 488 15.99 17.53 -15.69
C PRO A 488 15.40 18.88 -16.10
N SER A 489 14.25 18.92 -16.77
CA SER A 489 13.70 20.16 -17.33
C SER A 489 13.22 21.12 -16.25
N TYR A 490 12.72 20.60 -15.14
CA TYR A 490 12.06 21.33 -14.05
C TYR A 490 10.92 22.25 -14.50
N LYS A 491 10.45 22.11 -15.75
CA LYS A 491 9.27 22.83 -16.22
C LYS A 491 8.04 22.33 -15.50
N TRP A 492 7.19 23.24 -15.02
CA TRP A 492 5.93 22.90 -14.40
C TRP A 492 4.84 22.62 -15.45
N GLU A 493 4.08 21.57 -15.21
CA GLU A 493 2.86 21.18 -15.92
C GLU A 493 1.70 21.26 -14.93
N LEU A 494 0.55 21.84 -15.30
CA LEU A 494 -0.62 21.99 -14.45
C LEU A 494 -1.82 21.25 -15.02
N TYR A 495 -2.46 20.42 -14.21
CA TYR A 495 -3.62 19.63 -14.60
C TYR A 495 -4.82 19.86 -13.69
N ASP A 496 -6.03 19.83 -14.28
CA ASP A 496 -7.31 19.84 -13.59
C ASP A 496 -7.85 18.42 -13.48
N LEU A 497 -7.55 17.73 -12.40
CA LEU A 497 -7.89 16.30 -12.25
C LEU A 497 -9.38 16.02 -12.07
N GLU A 498 -10.21 17.03 -11.83
CA GLU A 498 -11.66 16.85 -11.81
C GLU A 498 -12.22 16.54 -13.20
N THR A 499 -11.65 17.13 -14.23
CA THR A 499 -12.07 16.97 -15.63
C THR A 499 -11.09 16.13 -16.44
N ASP A 500 -9.80 16.16 -16.12
CA ASP A 500 -8.70 15.51 -16.85
C ASP A 500 -7.77 14.73 -15.91
N ARG A 501 -8.25 13.63 -15.36
CA ARG A 501 -7.41 12.72 -14.59
C ARG A 501 -6.41 11.94 -15.47
N GLY A 502 -6.56 12.02 -16.79
CA GLY A 502 -5.61 11.49 -17.77
C GLY A 502 -4.35 12.34 -17.94
N GLU A 503 -4.32 13.56 -17.39
CA GLU A 503 -3.21 14.52 -17.50
C GLU A 503 -2.82 14.77 -18.97
N THR A 504 -3.85 15.02 -19.81
CA THR A 504 -3.69 15.18 -21.27
C THR A 504 -3.53 16.64 -21.70
N LYS A 505 -4.05 17.59 -20.88
CA LYS A 505 -4.05 19.00 -21.21
C LYS A 505 -3.29 19.82 -20.15
N ASP A 506 -2.08 20.23 -20.48
CA ASP A 506 -1.30 21.15 -19.65
C ASP A 506 -1.92 22.56 -19.67
N LEU A 507 -2.25 23.08 -18.49
CA LEU A 507 -2.85 24.38 -18.26
C LEU A 507 -1.86 25.41 -17.65
N ALA A 508 -0.56 25.07 -17.55
CA ALA A 508 0.43 25.90 -16.84
C ALA A 508 0.55 27.31 -17.40
N GLU A 509 0.54 27.46 -18.71
CA GLU A 509 0.61 28.78 -19.38
C GLU A 509 -0.68 29.59 -19.22
N GLN A 510 -1.84 28.91 -19.07
CA GLN A 510 -3.16 29.54 -18.95
C GLN A 510 -3.50 29.92 -17.50
N ARG A 511 -2.89 29.24 -16.51
CA ARG A 511 -3.18 29.41 -15.08
C ARG A 511 -1.90 29.61 -14.27
N THR A 512 -1.12 30.60 -14.68
CA THR A 512 0.13 31.00 -13.99
C THR A 512 -0.10 31.39 -12.53
N ASP A 513 -1.28 31.89 -12.20
CA ASP A 513 -1.72 32.17 -10.83
C ASP A 513 -1.66 30.90 -9.95
N ILE A 514 -2.21 29.78 -10.41
CA ILE A 514 -2.21 28.50 -9.70
C ILE A 514 -0.81 27.87 -9.67
N VAL A 515 -0.06 27.96 -10.78
CA VAL A 515 1.34 27.48 -10.85
C VAL A 515 2.19 28.15 -9.79
N ASN A 516 2.13 29.50 -9.70
CA ASN A 516 2.90 30.26 -8.72
C ASN A 516 2.51 29.89 -7.28
N GLN A 517 1.21 29.82 -6.99
CA GLN A 517 0.73 29.44 -5.67
C GLN A 517 1.23 28.05 -5.25
N LEU A 518 0.99 27.03 -6.09
CA LEU A 518 1.32 25.65 -5.74
C LEU A 518 2.82 25.37 -5.71
N SER A 519 3.59 26.02 -6.59
CA SER A 519 5.06 25.89 -6.56
C SER A 519 5.65 26.54 -5.31
N GLU A 520 5.13 27.69 -4.87
CA GLU A 520 5.54 28.30 -3.60
C GLU A 520 5.23 27.38 -2.40
N GLU A 521 4.03 26.79 -2.36
CA GLU A 521 3.64 25.81 -1.32
C GLU A 521 4.58 24.59 -1.34
N TYR A 522 4.95 24.10 -2.55
CA TYR A 522 5.91 22.99 -2.71
C TYR A 522 7.27 23.34 -2.11
N PHE A 523 7.85 24.50 -2.46
CA PHE A 523 9.19 24.86 -1.99
C PHE A 523 9.22 25.06 -0.47
N LYS A 524 8.16 25.63 0.13
CA LYS A 524 8.02 25.72 1.59
C LYS A 524 8.00 24.35 2.26
N TRP A 525 7.26 23.41 1.67
CA TRP A 525 7.22 22.03 2.16
C TRP A 525 8.57 21.33 2.00
N ALA A 526 9.20 21.46 0.85
CA ALA A 526 10.46 20.84 0.53
C ALA A 526 11.59 21.30 1.47
N ASP A 527 11.66 22.60 1.74
CA ASP A 527 12.61 23.18 2.70
C ASP A 527 12.36 22.63 4.12
N LYS A 528 11.11 22.66 4.57
CA LYS A 528 10.71 22.13 5.88
C LYS A 528 11.03 20.65 6.07
N THR A 529 10.97 19.85 5.01
CA THR A 529 11.15 18.39 5.07
C THR A 529 12.58 17.94 4.76
N GLY A 530 13.46 18.87 4.40
CA GLY A 530 14.87 18.57 4.12
C GLY A 530 15.11 17.98 2.72
N VAL A 531 14.23 18.26 1.75
CA VAL A 531 14.45 17.90 0.35
C VAL A 531 15.67 18.65 -0.19
N VAL A 532 16.57 17.95 -0.86
CA VAL A 532 17.76 18.54 -1.49
C VAL A 532 17.72 18.39 -3.01
N ASP A 533 18.51 19.21 -3.72
CA ASP A 533 18.63 19.14 -5.16
C ASP A 533 19.12 17.77 -5.61
N TYR A 534 18.46 17.19 -6.63
CA TYR A 534 18.77 15.84 -7.11
C TYR A 534 20.16 15.71 -7.74
N ASP A 535 20.71 16.78 -8.33
CA ASP A 535 22.07 16.76 -8.85
C ASP A 535 23.09 16.45 -7.75
N LYS A 536 22.83 16.90 -6.51
CA LYS A 536 23.66 16.56 -5.33
C LYS A 536 23.47 15.09 -4.91
N ILE A 537 22.24 14.56 -5.01
CA ILE A 537 21.97 13.14 -4.74
C ILE A 537 22.68 12.25 -5.78
N LYS A 538 22.71 12.64 -7.04
CA LYS A 538 23.46 11.93 -8.11
C LYS A 538 24.96 11.89 -7.82
N LEU A 539 25.53 13.01 -7.44
CA LEU A 539 26.96 13.07 -7.04
C LEU A 539 27.26 12.19 -5.83
N ALA A 540 26.31 12.10 -4.88
CA ALA A 540 26.44 11.21 -3.74
C ALA A 540 26.41 9.72 -4.12
N GLY A 541 25.77 9.35 -5.23
CA GLY A 541 25.80 7.98 -5.77
C GLY A 541 27.21 7.50 -6.12
N ASP A 542 28.10 8.45 -6.48
CA ASP A 542 29.50 8.16 -6.80
C ASP A 542 30.41 8.21 -5.54
N THR A 543 30.07 9.01 -4.55
CA THR A 543 30.90 9.27 -3.35
C THR A 543 30.37 8.64 -2.07
N GLY A 544 29.12 8.15 -2.07
CA GLY A 544 28.44 7.62 -0.90
C GLY A 544 27.89 8.67 0.08
N GLN A 545 28.12 9.96 -0.16
CA GLN A 545 27.63 11.04 0.71
C GLN A 545 27.19 12.28 -0.09
N ILE A 546 26.11 12.93 0.36
CA ILE A 546 25.72 14.23 -0.16
C ILE A 546 26.70 15.29 0.36
N PRO A 547 27.23 16.20 -0.48
CA PRO A 547 28.08 17.28 -0.05
C PRO A 547 27.45 18.10 1.08
N GLY A 548 28.25 18.47 2.10
CA GLY A 548 27.76 19.11 3.32
C GLY A 548 27.14 20.51 3.15
N ASP A 549 27.38 21.15 1.98
CA ASP A 549 26.77 22.43 1.60
C ASP A 549 25.49 22.26 0.76
N ALA A 550 24.72 21.20 1.02
CA ALA A 550 23.52 20.82 0.30
C ALA A 550 22.42 21.91 0.31
N GLY A 551 22.76 23.15 -0.07
CA GLY A 551 21.87 24.31 -0.11
C GLY A 551 20.48 24.08 -0.73
N THR A 552 19.67 25.13 -0.75
CA THR A 552 18.29 25.13 -1.21
C THR A 552 18.10 24.52 -2.59
N ILE A 553 16.93 23.89 -2.79
CA ILE A 553 16.49 23.33 -4.08
C ILE A 553 16.46 24.42 -5.15
N LYS A 554 16.90 24.11 -6.38
CA LYS A 554 16.71 25.01 -7.53
C LYS A 554 15.22 25.28 -7.74
N LYS A 555 14.85 26.56 -7.66
CA LYS A 555 13.48 27.04 -7.93
C LYS A 555 13.18 27.04 -9.41
#